data_a0f0657e81b6ca80edc4c09c69d2c261
#
_entry.id   a0f0657e81b6ca80edc4c09c69d2c261
#
_cell.length_a   1.000
_cell.length_b   1.000
_cell.length_c   1.000
_cell.angle_alpha   90.00
_cell.angle_beta   90.00
_cell.angle_gamma   90.00
#
_symmetry.space_group_name_H-M   'P 1'
#
loop_
_entity.id
_entity.type
_entity.pdbx_description
1 polymer ?
#
loop_
_entity_poly.entity_id
_entity_poly.type
_entity_poly.pdbx_seq_one_letter_code
_entity_poly.pdbx_strand_id
1 'polypeptide(L)'
;MRIADIASLHGGHYPTRPIDTTSGWFFCGQSDVESVHIYAMPVRVQPGDKPIVLSEFGGYAYKAPDHSFNPYVTYSYSLYPTQEAFQNALEDLYRKEVLPARDNGLCAAIYTQLSDVEDEVNGLVTYDRALCKAGEA
;
A
#
# COMPACT_ATOMS: atom_id res chain seq x y z
N MET A 1 -26.03 7.82 6.78
CA MET A 1 -25.88 7.14 5.48
C MET A 1 -25.03 5.90 5.75
N ARG A 2 -25.49 4.72 5.39
CA ARG A 2 -24.75 3.47 5.59
C ARG A 2 -23.83 3.25 4.41
N ILE A 3 -22.76 2.47 4.58
CA ILE A 3 -21.81 2.10 3.49
C ILE A 3 -22.55 1.44 2.32
N ALA A 4 -23.54 0.59 2.63
CA ALA A 4 -24.42 -0.03 1.64
C ALA A 4 -25.16 0.99 0.76
N ASP A 5 -25.58 2.09 1.32
CA ASP A 5 -26.27 3.16 0.59
C ASP A 5 -25.32 3.86 -0.39
N ILE A 6 -24.04 4.06 0.02
CA ILE A 6 -22.99 4.63 -0.84
C ILE A 6 -22.64 3.68 -1.99
N ALA A 7 -22.45 2.40 -1.71
CA ALA A 7 -22.14 1.39 -2.71
C ALA A 7 -23.25 1.29 -3.79
N SER A 8 -24.51 1.32 -3.36
CA SER A 8 -25.67 1.31 -4.25
C SER A 8 -25.74 2.55 -5.14
N LEU A 9 -25.44 3.74 -4.59
CA LEU A 9 -25.38 4.98 -5.35
C LEU A 9 -24.26 4.94 -6.41
N HIS A 10 -23.05 4.47 -6.05
CA HIS A 10 -21.93 4.36 -6.98
C HIS A 10 -22.22 3.36 -8.10
N GLY A 11 -22.76 2.18 -7.79
CA GLY A 11 -23.13 1.17 -8.79
C GLY A 11 -24.17 1.67 -9.79
N GLY A 12 -25.11 2.53 -9.36
CA GLY A 12 -26.06 3.20 -10.22
C GLY A 12 -25.47 4.27 -11.14
N HIS A 13 -24.42 4.96 -10.68
CA HIS A 13 -23.77 6.04 -11.44
C HIS A 13 -22.59 5.57 -12.30
N TYR A 14 -21.90 4.49 -11.91
CA TYR A 14 -20.69 3.99 -12.57
C TYR A 14 -20.75 2.48 -12.82
N PRO A 15 -21.71 2.00 -13.64
CA PRO A 15 -21.95 0.55 -13.80
C PRO A 15 -20.83 -0.19 -14.54
N THR A 16 -19.84 0.53 -15.06
CA THR A 16 -18.72 -0.05 -15.82
C THR A 16 -17.41 -0.13 -15.02
N ARG A 17 -17.43 0.28 -13.75
CA ARG A 17 -16.22 0.30 -12.91
C ARG A 17 -16.38 -0.61 -11.70
N PRO A 18 -15.34 -1.40 -11.36
CA PRO A 18 -15.32 -2.13 -10.09
C PRO A 18 -15.43 -1.16 -8.91
N ILE A 19 -16.14 -1.56 -7.89
CA ILE A 19 -16.35 -0.79 -6.67
C ILE A 19 -15.66 -1.49 -5.51
N ASP A 20 -14.78 -0.77 -4.84
CA ASP A 20 -14.26 -1.12 -3.52
C ASP A 20 -14.94 -0.22 -2.47
N THR A 21 -15.83 -0.81 -1.66
CA THR A 21 -16.68 -0.07 -0.73
C THR A 21 -16.04 0.21 0.61
N THR A 22 -15.16 -0.68 1.04
CA THR A 22 -14.39 -0.54 2.27
C THR A 22 -13.07 -1.22 2.07
N SER A 23 -11.97 -0.46 2.12
CA SER A 23 -10.67 -1.06 1.93
C SER A 23 -10.05 -1.52 3.26
N GLY A 24 -9.30 -2.59 3.18
CA GLY A 24 -8.34 -3.07 4.15
C GLY A 24 -8.86 -3.76 5.38
N TRP A 25 -9.30 -2.99 6.35
CA TRP A 25 -9.60 -3.51 7.69
C TRP A 25 -11.05 -3.92 7.90
N PHE A 26 -11.94 -3.45 7.04
CA PHE A 26 -13.39 -3.65 7.19
C PHE A 26 -13.97 -4.25 5.92
N PHE A 27 -14.77 -5.28 6.08
CA PHE A 27 -15.48 -5.92 4.98
C PHE A 27 -16.99 -5.71 5.14
N CYS A 28 -17.64 -5.13 4.13
CA CYS A 28 -19.10 -4.92 4.16
C CYS A 28 -19.89 -5.83 3.20
N GLY A 29 -19.20 -6.71 2.48
CA GLY A 29 -19.84 -7.69 1.59
C GLY A 29 -20.32 -7.17 0.24
N GLN A 30 -20.20 -5.87 -0.02
CA GLN A 30 -20.72 -5.21 -1.23
C GLN A 30 -19.65 -4.70 -2.20
N SER A 31 -18.38 -5.04 -1.97
CA SER A 31 -17.29 -4.74 -2.91
C SER A 31 -17.27 -5.72 -4.06
N ASP A 32 -16.84 -5.28 -5.24
CA ASP A 32 -16.54 -6.14 -6.38
C ASP A 32 -15.18 -6.84 -6.22
N VAL A 33 -14.36 -6.34 -5.31
CA VAL A 33 -13.03 -6.87 -4.99
C VAL A 33 -12.93 -7.23 -3.50
N GLU A 34 -12.01 -8.12 -3.16
CA GLU A 34 -11.55 -8.35 -1.80
C GLU A 34 -10.31 -7.49 -1.55
N SER A 35 -10.50 -6.41 -0.82
CA SER A 35 -9.49 -5.41 -0.54
C SER A 35 -8.85 -5.68 0.82
N VAL A 36 -7.51 -5.72 0.87
CA VAL A 36 -6.76 -6.00 2.11
C VAL A 36 -5.64 -5.00 2.32
N HIS A 37 -5.39 -4.63 3.58
CA HIS A 37 -4.23 -3.85 4.03
C HIS A 37 -3.29 -4.74 4.82
N ILE A 38 -2.01 -4.80 4.41
CA ILE A 38 -1.00 -5.63 5.08
C ILE A 38 0.24 -4.79 5.36
N TYR A 39 0.48 -4.54 6.65
CA TYR A 39 1.67 -3.87 7.16
C TYR A 39 2.35 -4.74 8.22
N ALA A 40 3.68 -4.73 8.27
CA ALA A 40 4.47 -5.42 9.27
C ALA A 40 4.18 -6.94 9.45
N MET A 41 3.50 -7.54 8.48
CA MET A 41 3.21 -8.97 8.42
C MET A 41 3.48 -9.49 7.01
N PRO A 42 3.80 -10.78 6.83
CA PRO A 42 3.98 -11.36 5.51
C PRO A 42 2.71 -11.27 4.65
N VAL A 43 2.87 -10.90 3.37
CA VAL A 43 1.78 -10.88 2.40
C VAL A 43 1.33 -12.31 2.11
N ARG A 44 0.15 -12.65 2.60
CA ARG A 44 -0.48 -13.96 2.35
C ARG A 44 -1.88 -13.73 1.86
N VAL A 45 -2.19 -14.29 0.70
CA VAL A 45 -3.51 -14.26 0.08
C VAL A 45 -3.99 -15.68 -0.17
N GLN A 46 -5.31 -15.87 -0.11
CA GLN A 46 -5.96 -17.13 -0.48
C GLN A 46 -7.02 -16.82 -1.52
N PRO A 47 -7.03 -17.53 -2.65
CA PRO A 47 -8.06 -17.34 -3.67
C PRO A 47 -9.46 -17.46 -3.09
N GLY A 48 -10.34 -16.54 -3.45
CA GLY A 48 -11.74 -16.50 -3.08
C GLY A 48 -12.62 -16.30 -4.31
N ASP A 49 -13.86 -15.91 -4.09
CA ASP A 49 -14.84 -15.68 -5.17
C ASP A 49 -14.65 -14.33 -5.87
N LYS A 50 -13.83 -13.44 -5.30
CA LYS A 50 -13.57 -12.09 -5.81
C LYS A 50 -12.09 -11.88 -6.10
N PRO A 51 -11.76 -10.96 -7.03
CA PRO A 51 -10.38 -10.52 -7.22
C PRO A 51 -9.80 -9.94 -5.92
N ILE A 52 -8.61 -10.39 -5.53
CA ILE A 52 -7.93 -9.91 -4.33
C ILE A 52 -7.06 -8.71 -4.71
N VAL A 53 -7.24 -7.61 -4.01
CA VAL A 53 -6.46 -6.38 -4.16
C VAL A 53 -5.75 -6.06 -2.84
N LEU A 54 -4.45 -6.02 -2.88
CA LEU A 54 -3.63 -5.50 -1.79
C LEU A 54 -3.65 -3.97 -1.92
N SER A 55 -4.71 -3.35 -1.40
CA SER A 55 -5.00 -1.93 -1.59
C SER A 55 -4.07 -1.01 -0.82
N GLU A 56 -3.43 -1.53 0.23
CA GLU A 56 -2.30 -0.88 0.89
C GLU A 56 -1.35 -1.94 1.45
N PHE A 57 -0.06 -1.76 1.26
CA PHE A 57 0.95 -2.64 1.86
C PHE A 57 2.33 -1.98 1.95
N GLY A 58 3.21 -2.63 2.71
CA GLY A 58 4.60 -2.23 2.87
C GLY A 58 4.76 -1.21 4.00
N GLY A 59 4.61 0.08 3.70
CA GLY A 59 4.84 1.13 4.68
C GLY A 59 6.28 1.16 5.20
N TYR A 60 7.24 0.61 4.42
CA TYR A 60 8.66 0.65 4.74
C TYR A 60 9.17 2.06 4.60
N ALA A 61 10.03 2.47 5.50
CA ALA A 61 10.48 3.84 5.59
C ALA A 61 12.00 3.94 5.68
N TYR A 62 12.51 4.95 5.03
CA TYR A 62 13.85 5.49 5.23
C TYR A 62 13.74 7.01 5.34
N LYS A 63 14.21 7.57 6.44
CA LYS A 63 14.25 9.01 6.64
C LYS A 63 15.53 9.58 6.03
N ALA A 64 15.38 10.17 4.84
CA ALA A 64 16.52 10.77 4.15
C ALA A 64 16.95 12.06 4.85
N PRO A 65 18.23 12.21 5.23
CA PRO A 65 18.74 13.45 5.81
C PRO A 65 18.47 14.63 4.86
N ASP A 66 18.11 15.78 5.43
CA ASP A 66 17.87 17.06 4.72
C ASP A 66 16.69 17.07 3.72
N HIS A 67 15.99 15.93 3.53
CA HIS A 67 14.89 15.77 2.60
C HIS A 67 13.55 15.44 3.27
N SER A 68 13.48 15.51 4.60
CA SER A 68 12.27 15.21 5.37
C SER A 68 11.58 16.49 5.82
N PHE A 69 10.26 16.48 5.88
CA PHE A 69 9.44 17.58 6.37
C PHE A 69 9.84 18.00 7.81
N ASN A 70 9.97 17.00 8.68
CA ASN A 70 10.32 17.21 10.08
C ASN A 70 11.57 16.41 10.44
N PRO A 71 12.69 17.05 10.83
CA PRO A 71 13.91 16.32 11.16
C PRO A 71 13.82 15.51 12.45
N TYR A 72 12.87 15.82 13.34
CA TYR A 72 12.79 15.23 14.69
C TYR A 72 11.74 14.13 14.84
N VAL A 73 10.67 14.19 14.07
CA VAL A 73 9.56 13.23 14.16
C VAL A 73 9.56 12.30 12.96
N THR A 74 9.16 11.06 13.18
CA THR A 74 9.03 10.05 12.13
C THR A 74 7.85 9.16 12.45
N TYR A 75 6.98 8.95 11.48
CA TYR A 75 5.94 7.94 11.51
C TYR A 75 6.19 6.89 10.42
N SER A 76 6.15 5.61 10.79
CA SER A 76 6.27 4.51 9.83
C SER A 76 5.90 3.17 10.48
N TYR A 77 5.61 2.15 9.65
CA TYR A 77 5.42 0.77 10.13
C TYR A 77 6.75 0.04 10.32
N SER A 78 7.72 0.28 9.43
CA SER A 78 9.07 -0.31 9.51
C SER A 78 10.10 0.71 9.06
N LEU A 79 11.01 1.11 9.94
CA LEU A 79 12.04 2.11 9.66
C LEU A 79 13.40 1.44 9.43
N TYR A 80 14.03 1.77 8.32
CA TYR A 80 15.37 1.28 7.96
C TYR A 80 16.42 2.37 8.16
N PRO A 81 17.61 2.00 8.66
CA PRO A 81 18.64 2.98 9.04
C PRO A 81 19.36 3.60 7.86
N THR A 82 19.36 2.96 6.70
CA THR A 82 20.03 3.42 5.48
C THR A 82 19.16 3.23 4.26
N GLN A 83 19.44 4.00 3.21
CA GLN A 83 18.76 3.85 1.92
C GLN A 83 18.96 2.44 1.34
N GLU A 84 20.17 1.91 1.40
CA GLU A 84 20.48 0.55 0.94
C GLU A 84 19.65 -0.52 1.68
N ALA A 85 19.55 -0.40 3.01
CA ALA A 85 18.73 -1.33 3.80
C ALA A 85 17.24 -1.25 3.43
N PHE A 86 16.74 -0.04 3.17
CA PHE A 86 15.39 0.18 2.67
C PHE A 86 15.18 -0.45 1.29
N GLN A 87 16.10 -0.24 0.36
CA GLN A 87 16.04 -0.79 -1.00
C GLN A 87 16.05 -2.33 -0.98
N ASN A 88 16.96 -2.92 -0.22
CA ASN A 88 17.04 -4.37 -0.07
C ASN A 88 15.76 -4.96 0.53
N ALA A 89 15.20 -4.30 1.53
CA ALA A 89 13.94 -4.74 2.15
C ALA A 89 12.75 -4.60 1.19
N LEU A 90 12.70 -3.53 0.40
CA LEU A 90 11.68 -3.32 -0.61
C LEU A 90 11.77 -4.40 -1.73
N GLU A 91 12.98 -4.68 -2.22
CA GLU A 91 13.19 -5.74 -3.19
C GLU A 91 12.77 -7.12 -2.65
N ASP A 92 13.15 -7.42 -1.42
CA ASP A 92 12.77 -8.65 -0.73
C ASP A 92 11.26 -8.79 -0.56
N LEU A 93 10.57 -7.71 -0.18
CA LEU A 93 9.11 -7.66 -0.07
C LEU A 93 8.44 -8.07 -1.40
N TYR A 94 8.86 -7.45 -2.50
CA TYR A 94 8.31 -7.79 -3.81
C TYR A 94 8.67 -9.21 -4.24
N ARG A 95 9.94 -9.58 -4.13
CA ARG A 95 10.44 -10.88 -4.62
C ARG A 95 9.89 -12.06 -3.82
N LYS A 96 9.87 -11.93 -2.47
CA LYS A 96 9.56 -13.05 -1.58
C LYS A 96 8.09 -13.13 -1.18
N GLU A 97 7.34 -12.04 -1.33
CA GLU A 97 5.98 -11.95 -0.84
C GLU A 97 4.96 -11.58 -1.93
N VAL A 98 5.12 -10.42 -2.59
CA VAL A 98 4.13 -9.92 -3.56
C VAL A 98 4.08 -10.78 -4.82
N LEU A 99 5.23 -11.12 -5.40
CA LEU A 99 5.27 -11.97 -6.60
C LEU A 99 4.71 -13.37 -6.35
N PRO A 100 5.05 -14.06 -5.26
CA PRO A 100 4.38 -15.33 -4.92
C PRO A 100 2.89 -15.18 -4.63
N ALA A 101 2.46 -14.06 -4.01
CA ALA A 101 1.04 -13.80 -3.79
C ALA A 101 0.27 -13.62 -5.11
N ARG A 102 0.87 -13.01 -6.13
CA ARG A 102 0.32 -12.94 -7.49
C ARG A 102 0.01 -14.33 -8.04
N ASP A 103 0.92 -15.26 -7.87
CA ASP A 103 0.77 -16.63 -8.36
C ASP A 103 -0.32 -17.40 -7.58
N ASN A 104 -0.71 -16.87 -6.41
CA ASN A 104 -1.80 -17.35 -5.56
C ASN A 104 -3.09 -16.52 -5.66
N GLY A 105 -3.26 -15.70 -6.72
CA GLY A 105 -4.51 -15.01 -6.99
C GLY A 105 -4.56 -13.53 -6.62
N LEU A 106 -3.46 -12.92 -6.18
CA LEU A 106 -3.40 -11.47 -6.02
C LEU A 106 -3.47 -10.78 -7.38
N CYS A 107 -4.47 -9.92 -7.58
CA CYS A 107 -4.74 -9.25 -8.86
C CYS A 107 -4.12 -7.87 -8.95
N ALA A 108 -4.00 -7.15 -7.83
CA ALA A 108 -3.38 -5.84 -7.78
C ALA A 108 -2.71 -5.59 -6.43
N ALA A 109 -1.69 -4.72 -6.42
CA ALA A 109 -0.97 -4.31 -5.22
C ALA A 109 -0.60 -2.84 -5.31
N ILE A 110 -0.95 -2.06 -4.28
CA ILE A 110 -0.69 -0.62 -4.17
C ILE A 110 0.22 -0.39 -2.99
N TYR A 111 1.47 -0.07 -3.27
CA TYR A 111 2.46 0.21 -2.22
C TYR A 111 2.16 1.53 -1.51
N THR A 112 2.27 1.54 -0.22
CA THR A 112 2.13 2.73 0.63
C THR A 112 3.52 3.22 1.04
N GLN A 113 4.03 4.36 0.42
CA GLN A 113 3.29 5.16 -0.57
C GLN A 113 4.25 5.74 -1.63
N LEU A 114 3.72 6.52 -2.57
CA LEU A 114 4.56 7.10 -3.64
C LEU A 114 5.55 8.12 -3.09
N SER A 115 5.12 9.01 -2.21
CA SER A 115 5.97 10.05 -1.64
C SER A 115 5.72 10.25 -0.16
N ASP A 116 6.74 10.71 0.56
CA ASP A 116 6.58 11.10 1.96
C ASP A 116 5.51 12.19 2.12
N VAL A 117 4.75 12.11 3.21
CA VAL A 117 3.73 13.08 3.59
C VAL A 117 3.97 13.52 5.03
N GLU A 118 4.43 14.75 5.22
CA GLU A 118 4.76 15.33 6.54
C GLU A 118 5.67 14.40 7.37
N ASP A 119 5.24 13.93 8.52
CA ASP A 119 6.01 13.06 9.41
C ASP A 119 6.05 11.60 8.94
N GLU A 120 5.24 11.23 7.95
CA GLU A 120 5.17 9.90 7.39
C GLU A 120 6.21 9.71 6.28
N VAL A 121 7.29 8.98 6.59
CA VAL A 121 8.48 8.85 5.73
C VAL A 121 8.58 7.49 5.04
N ASN A 122 7.45 6.92 4.65
CA ASN A 122 7.33 5.63 3.95
C ASN A 122 7.15 5.75 2.44
N GLY A 123 7.32 6.95 1.88
CA GLY A 123 7.30 7.18 0.44
C GLY A 123 8.49 6.54 -0.29
N LEU A 124 8.31 6.23 -1.57
CA LEU A 124 9.41 5.87 -2.47
C LEU A 124 10.24 7.12 -2.86
N VAL A 125 9.63 8.29 -2.74
CA VAL A 125 10.25 9.60 -3.02
C VAL A 125 10.16 10.46 -1.75
N THR A 126 11.17 11.28 -1.51
CA THR A 126 11.20 12.19 -0.36
C THR A 126 10.11 13.26 -0.41
N TYR A 127 9.84 13.92 0.73
CA TYR A 127 8.82 14.96 0.88
C TYR A 127 8.97 16.10 -0.14
N ASP A 128 10.21 16.55 -0.37
CA ASP A 128 10.56 17.61 -1.34
C ASP A 128 10.65 17.12 -2.80
N ARG A 129 10.46 15.80 -3.05
CA ARG A 129 10.58 15.15 -4.36
C ARG A 129 11.98 15.15 -4.97
N ALA A 130 13.00 15.51 -4.19
CA ALA A 130 14.37 15.64 -4.69
C ALA A 130 15.11 14.29 -4.79
N LEU A 131 14.73 13.30 -3.97
CA LEU A 131 15.42 12.01 -3.92
C LEU A 131 14.43 10.84 -4.11
N CYS A 132 14.74 9.94 -5.05
CA CYS A 132 14.12 8.63 -5.14
C CYS A 132 14.81 7.67 -4.17
N LYS A 133 14.10 7.27 -3.11
CA LYS A 133 14.65 6.38 -2.08
C LYS A 133 14.75 4.94 -2.55
N ALA A 134 13.90 4.55 -3.50
CA ALA A 134 13.89 3.21 -4.08
C ALA A 134 15.05 2.94 -5.05
N GLY A 135 15.85 3.95 -5.39
CA GLY A 135 16.96 3.85 -6.34
C GLY A 135 16.61 4.40 -7.72
N GLU A 136 17.60 4.51 -8.56
CA GLU A 136 17.40 4.82 -9.99
C GLU A 136 16.98 3.54 -10.73
N ALA A 137 16.03 3.67 -11.66
CA ALA A 137 15.54 2.57 -12.49
C ALA A 137 16.52 2.24 -13.63
#